data_b565f4a160df59cffb40bbb81a31eff5
#
_entry.id   b565f4a160df59cffb40bbb81a31eff5
#
_cell.length_a   1.000
_cell.length_b   1.000
_cell.length_c   1.000
_cell.angle_alpha   90.00
_cell.angle_beta   90.00
_cell.angle_gamma   90.00
#
_symmetry.space_group_name_H-M   'P 1'
#
loop_
_entity.id
_entity.type
_entity.pdbx_description
1 polymer ?
#
loop_
_entity_poly.entity_id
_entity_poly.type
_entity_poly.pdbx_seq_one_letter_code
_entity_poly.pdbx_strand_id
1 'polypeptide(L)'
;MEEQIKSQDTAAEQPQQPKKSGRYGLWIRLTAAALIIAMLLGMLTNVDFSLLRYQGTDQMAAAQYLMDTTPYLGDSRLQRLKSLLTGVDAYSIHLQAAEIAIAKTDYDRAARFLNKCISLSQEDAQKAELYSRLGCVYMLGEDPTQACQAFDDSIACNPEEPMPYLLRAQLRYQNQDASGAAQDAGTYLELGGNDSQMLSTAASLCELGGDLEGALEAMNRMVLAAADDEEKALAYAERGRVQYLMGLEEKAAADIRKAKALDSGALTGVHYAIIGLWEYNTGDYAAGGEDFLKAARLSDEGNAEYYEQAILCGYLTQDYDFIKKTVEEAKKKDKMTASSSLIEGILLFSEERYEEAEAALSASLDTGTIVAGAYYYRGLSRLAMGDFEKAAEDFTEALQWEENVFECIFNRGVCYYAIGQNEKALADFQNVIDNSGDEALEASAGELLAALQEEA
;
A
#
# COMPACT_ATOMS: atom_id res chain seq x y z
N MET A 1 -16.72 -0.48 4.73
CA MET A 1 -15.46 -1.18 5.03
C MET A 1 -14.72 -1.61 3.75
N GLU A 2 -15.34 -2.40 2.84
CA GLU A 2 -14.75 -2.74 1.53
C GLU A 2 -14.39 -1.50 0.67
N GLU A 3 -15.24 -0.47 0.65
CA GLU A 3 -14.96 0.79 -0.05
C GLU A 3 -13.79 1.58 0.56
N GLN A 4 -13.55 1.47 1.87
CA GLN A 4 -12.47 2.19 2.54
C GLN A 4 -11.09 1.58 2.27
N ILE A 5 -10.99 0.24 2.27
CA ILE A 5 -9.71 -0.42 1.92
C ILE A 5 -9.39 -0.21 0.43
N LYS A 6 -10.42 -0.26 -0.45
CA LYS A 6 -10.24 0.08 -1.88
C LYS A 6 -9.92 1.56 -2.11
N SER A 7 -10.42 2.48 -1.25
CA SER A 7 -10.15 3.92 -1.39
C SER A 7 -8.75 4.34 -0.92
N GLN A 8 -8.09 3.56 -0.06
CA GLN A 8 -6.70 3.84 0.35
C GLN A 8 -5.70 3.49 -0.75
N ASP A 9 -5.94 2.43 -1.53
CA ASP A 9 -5.09 2.09 -2.67
C ASP A 9 -5.48 2.84 -3.97
N THR A 10 -6.75 3.30 -4.08
CA THR A 10 -7.24 4.01 -5.28
C THR A 10 -7.43 5.51 -5.11
N ALA A 11 -7.18 6.08 -3.91
CA ALA A 11 -7.17 7.51 -3.70
C ALA A 11 -5.95 8.12 -4.40
N ALA A 12 -6.01 8.16 -5.73
CA ALA A 12 -5.21 9.09 -6.52
C ALA A 12 -5.59 10.49 -6.05
N GLU A 13 -4.80 11.01 -5.13
CA GLU A 13 -4.86 12.41 -4.72
C GLU A 13 -4.89 13.30 -5.96
N GLN A 14 -5.87 14.19 -6.02
CA GLN A 14 -5.80 15.34 -6.92
C GLN A 14 -4.47 16.04 -6.71
N PRO A 15 -3.80 16.53 -7.76
CA PRO A 15 -2.43 17.00 -7.68
C PRO A 15 -2.34 18.23 -6.79
N GLN A 16 -2.05 18.02 -5.53
CA GLN A 16 -1.42 19.06 -4.69
C GLN A 16 0.06 19.08 -5.07
N GLN A 17 0.57 20.28 -5.32
CA GLN A 17 1.97 20.54 -5.65
C GLN A 17 2.94 19.72 -4.78
N PRO A 18 4.00 19.12 -5.35
CA PRO A 18 4.83 18.14 -4.65
C PRO A 18 5.58 18.77 -3.51
N LYS A 19 5.12 18.54 -2.28
CA LYS A 19 5.98 18.64 -1.10
C LYS A 19 6.81 17.36 -1.07
N LYS A 20 8.10 17.53 -1.41
CA LYS A 20 9.26 16.65 -1.12
C LYS A 20 8.96 15.17 -0.84
N SER A 21 8.75 14.37 -1.87
CA SER A 21 8.83 12.91 -1.82
C SER A 21 10.27 12.43 -2.09
N GLY A 22 11.19 12.80 -1.23
CA GLY A 22 12.62 12.47 -1.42
C GLY A 22 12.95 10.98 -1.29
N ARG A 23 12.06 10.15 -0.74
CA ARG A 23 12.33 8.72 -0.54
C ARG A 23 11.87 7.84 -1.70
N TYR A 24 10.68 8.02 -2.24
CA TYR A 24 10.22 7.25 -3.40
C TYR A 24 11.07 7.52 -4.66
N GLY A 25 11.41 8.78 -4.94
CA GLY A 25 12.31 9.12 -6.04
C GLY A 25 13.73 8.54 -5.87
N LEU A 26 14.19 8.38 -4.63
CA LEU A 26 15.48 7.76 -4.34
C LEU A 26 15.45 6.24 -4.56
N TRP A 27 14.39 5.55 -4.17
CA TRP A 27 14.23 4.10 -4.40
C TRP A 27 14.09 3.76 -5.88
N ILE A 28 13.29 4.53 -6.66
CA ILE A 28 13.18 4.37 -8.12
C ILE A 28 14.54 4.63 -8.80
N ARG A 29 15.29 5.63 -8.33
CA ARG A 29 16.65 5.91 -8.84
C ARG A 29 17.66 4.83 -8.45
N LEU A 30 17.56 4.26 -7.25
CA LEU A 30 18.44 3.18 -6.78
C LEU A 30 18.09 1.86 -7.48
N THR A 31 16.81 1.55 -7.73
CA THR A 31 16.42 0.36 -8.49
C THR A 31 16.81 0.50 -9.96
N ALA A 32 16.58 1.64 -10.59
CA ALA A 32 17.05 1.89 -11.97
C ALA A 32 18.57 1.78 -12.07
N ALA A 33 19.32 2.35 -11.12
CA ALA A 33 20.78 2.25 -11.08
C ALA A 33 21.26 0.81 -10.83
N ALA A 34 20.60 0.06 -9.93
CA ALA A 34 20.91 -1.34 -9.67
C ALA A 34 20.61 -2.23 -10.87
N LEU A 35 19.50 -1.96 -11.59
CA LEU A 35 19.13 -2.64 -12.83
C LEU A 35 20.14 -2.41 -13.94
N ILE A 36 20.58 -1.18 -14.12
CA ILE A 36 21.59 -0.81 -15.10
C ILE A 36 22.93 -1.44 -14.75
N ILE A 37 23.32 -1.45 -13.48
CA ILE A 37 24.54 -2.11 -12.99
C ILE A 37 24.43 -3.63 -13.17
N ALA A 38 23.29 -4.26 -12.91
CA ALA A 38 23.07 -5.69 -13.14
C ALA A 38 23.11 -6.05 -14.64
N MET A 39 22.50 -5.21 -15.49
CA MET A 39 22.58 -5.34 -16.96
C MET A 39 24.03 -5.19 -17.46
N LEU A 40 24.74 -4.19 -17.00
CA LEU A 40 26.16 -3.97 -17.32
C LEU A 40 27.04 -5.10 -16.78
N LEU A 41 26.78 -5.62 -15.58
CA LEU A 41 27.49 -6.77 -15.00
C LEU A 41 27.12 -8.08 -15.70
N GLY A 42 25.84 -8.31 -16.05
CA GLY A 42 25.41 -9.47 -16.84
C GLY A 42 26.03 -9.51 -18.24
N MET A 43 26.19 -8.35 -18.86
CA MET A 43 26.91 -8.19 -20.14
C MET A 43 28.43 -8.32 -19.98
N LEU A 44 28.99 -7.91 -18.86
CA LEU A 44 30.41 -8.09 -18.51
C LEU A 44 30.78 -9.56 -18.22
N THR A 45 29.84 -10.39 -17.73
CA THR A 45 30.09 -11.82 -17.49
C THR A 45 30.15 -12.65 -18.76
N ASN A 46 29.61 -12.19 -19.87
CA ASN A 46 29.73 -12.81 -21.18
C ASN A 46 30.97 -12.35 -21.98
N VAL A 47 31.72 -11.37 -21.47
CA VAL A 47 33.02 -11.00 -22.03
C VAL A 47 34.09 -11.89 -21.38
N ASP A 48 34.73 -12.70 -22.17
CA ASP A 48 35.82 -13.55 -21.71
C ASP A 48 37.01 -12.69 -21.24
N PHE A 49 37.00 -12.39 -19.93
CA PHE A 49 38.05 -11.61 -19.26
C PHE A 49 39.46 -12.19 -19.44
N SER A 50 39.59 -13.48 -19.83
CA SER A 50 40.88 -14.11 -20.12
C SER A 50 41.51 -13.57 -21.40
N LEU A 51 40.71 -13.15 -22.38
CA LEU A 51 41.17 -12.48 -23.60
C LEU A 51 41.62 -11.03 -23.33
N LEU A 52 40.96 -10.35 -22.38
CA LEU A 52 41.37 -9.00 -21.93
C LEU A 52 42.76 -8.98 -21.28
N ARG A 53 43.23 -10.08 -20.70
CA ARG A 53 44.54 -10.16 -20.02
C ARG A 53 45.74 -10.16 -20.97
N TYR A 54 45.57 -10.55 -22.21
CA TYR A 54 46.67 -10.72 -23.18
C TYR A 54 46.60 -9.84 -24.43
N GLN A 55 45.42 -9.38 -24.82
CA GLN A 55 45.22 -8.43 -25.93
C GLN A 55 44.70 -7.05 -25.48
N GLY A 56 44.40 -6.90 -24.21
CA GLY A 56 43.63 -5.78 -23.69
C GLY A 56 44.41 -4.49 -23.44
N THR A 57 45.74 -4.53 -23.35
CA THR A 57 46.53 -3.32 -23.06
C THR A 57 46.49 -2.31 -24.18
N ASP A 58 46.52 -2.74 -25.43
CA ASP A 58 46.48 -1.82 -26.58
C ASP A 58 45.11 -1.26 -26.85
N GLN A 59 44.05 -2.07 -26.66
CA GLN A 59 42.66 -1.64 -26.83
C GLN A 59 42.21 -0.68 -25.74
N MET A 60 42.58 -0.98 -24.49
CA MET A 60 42.30 -0.10 -23.36
C MET A 60 43.05 1.21 -23.46
N ALA A 61 44.31 1.18 -23.90
CA ALA A 61 45.13 2.38 -24.15
C ALA A 61 44.54 3.22 -25.30
N ALA A 62 44.04 2.57 -26.35
CA ALA A 62 43.37 3.25 -27.46
C ALA A 62 42.04 3.86 -27.05
N ALA A 63 41.24 3.13 -26.27
CA ALA A 63 39.95 3.64 -25.73
C ALA A 63 40.19 4.82 -24.76
N GLN A 64 41.21 4.71 -23.89
CA GLN A 64 41.57 5.80 -22.99
C GLN A 64 42.07 7.01 -23.77
N TYR A 65 42.91 6.80 -24.81
CA TYR A 65 43.35 7.89 -25.68
C TYR A 65 42.20 8.58 -26.42
N LEU A 66 41.19 7.81 -26.87
CA LEU A 66 39.98 8.38 -27.44
C LEU A 66 39.22 9.23 -26.44
N MET A 67 39.08 8.76 -25.23
CA MET A 67 38.46 9.52 -24.14
C MET A 67 39.16 10.86 -23.89
N ASP A 68 40.47 10.83 -23.83
CA ASP A 68 41.25 12.02 -23.48
C ASP A 68 41.37 13.02 -24.65
N THR A 69 41.22 12.55 -25.89
CA THR A 69 41.48 13.37 -27.09
C THR A 69 40.24 13.68 -27.94
N THR A 70 39.07 13.09 -27.68
CA THR A 70 37.86 13.27 -28.49
C THR A 70 37.39 14.72 -28.66
N PRO A 71 37.60 15.65 -27.72
CA PRO A 71 37.22 17.05 -27.94
C PRO A 71 38.01 17.70 -29.10
N TYR A 72 39.15 17.13 -29.47
CA TYR A 72 40.09 17.74 -30.38
C TYR A 72 40.31 17.00 -31.72
N LEU A 73 39.75 15.77 -31.85
CA LEU A 73 40.00 14.94 -33.03
C LEU A 73 38.69 14.83 -33.86
N GLY A 74 38.69 15.50 -35.02
CA GLY A 74 37.68 15.23 -36.04
C GLY A 74 37.81 13.83 -36.64
N ASP A 75 36.73 13.31 -37.28
CA ASP A 75 36.60 11.95 -37.80
C ASP A 75 37.79 11.47 -38.69
N SER A 76 38.46 12.38 -39.40
CA SER A 76 39.60 12.05 -40.29
C SER A 76 40.88 11.60 -39.49
N ARG A 77 41.01 12.00 -38.22
CA ARG A 77 42.16 11.58 -37.40
C ARG A 77 41.86 10.26 -36.68
N LEU A 78 40.62 9.96 -36.42
CA LEU A 78 40.16 8.65 -35.91
C LEU A 78 40.48 7.55 -36.95
N GLN A 79 40.29 7.82 -38.24
CA GLN A 79 40.68 6.90 -39.33
C GLN A 79 42.18 6.68 -39.42
N ARG A 80 43.03 7.66 -39.04
CA ARG A 80 44.48 7.50 -38.97
C ARG A 80 44.89 6.66 -37.72
N LEU A 81 44.19 6.80 -36.62
CA LEU A 81 44.40 5.92 -35.46
C LEU A 81 44.05 4.47 -35.78
N LYS A 82 42.99 4.24 -36.57
CA LYS A 82 42.61 2.93 -37.07
C LYS A 82 43.70 2.26 -37.89
N SER A 83 44.45 3.01 -38.68
CA SER A 83 45.56 2.48 -39.48
C SER A 83 46.82 2.19 -38.65
N LEU A 84 46.98 2.80 -37.47
CA LEU A 84 48.08 2.57 -36.54
C LEU A 84 47.81 1.39 -35.59
N LEU A 85 46.58 1.04 -35.36
CA LEU A 85 46.15 -0.07 -34.51
C LEU A 85 45.76 -1.26 -35.40
N THR A 86 46.75 -1.78 -36.14
CA THR A 86 46.58 -2.97 -36.99
C THR A 86 46.15 -4.16 -36.13
N GLY A 87 44.90 -4.56 -36.27
CA GLY A 87 44.30 -5.73 -35.64
C GLY A 87 43.16 -5.44 -34.64
N VAL A 88 42.84 -4.17 -34.39
CA VAL A 88 41.74 -3.79 -33.53
C VAL A 88 40.60 -3.21 -34.33
N ASP A 89 39.42 -3.80 -34.22
CA ASP A 89 38.19 -3.33 -34.86
C ASP A 89 37.75 -1.98 -34.29
N ALA A 90 37.36 -1.06 -35.16
CA ALA A 90 36.90 0.27 -34.76
C ALA A 90 35.64 0.22 -33.86
N TYR A 91 34.80 -0.76 -34.08
CA TYR A 91 33.62 -1.01 -33.25
C TYR A 91 34.05 -1.33 -31.79
N SER A 92 34.94 -2.28 -31.61
CA SER A 92 35.43 -2.71 -30.28
C SER A 92 36.10 -1.56 -29.51
N ILE A 93 36.87 -0.71 -30.18
CA ILE A 93 37.51 0.48 -29.55
C ILE A 93 36.46 1.46 -29.05
N HIS A 94 35.44 1.78 -29.88
CA HIS A 94 34.41 2.72 -29.47
C HIS A 94 33.51 2.14 -28.36
N LEU A 95 33.23 0.85 -28.38
CA LEU A 95 32.47 0.19 -27.33
C LEU A 95 33.21 0.26 -25.98
N GLN A 96 34.51 -0.05 -25.96
CA GLN A 96 35.33 0.09 -24.74
C GLN A 96 35.44 1.55 -24.29
N ALA A 97 35.54 2.51 -25.21
CA ALA A 97 35.55 3.93 -24.86
C ALA A 97 34.22 4.37 -24.24
N ALA A 98 33.08 3.81 -24.71
CA ALA A 98 31.80 4.04 -24.10
C ALA A 98 31.75 3.50 -22.66
N GLU A 99 32.22 2.28 -22.44
CA GLU A 99 32.30 1.67 -21.10
C GLU A 99 33.16 2.46 -20.12
N ILE A 100 34.33 2.94 -20.58
CA ILE A 100 35.18 3.82 -19.78
C ILE A 100 34.48 5.14 -19.46
N ALA A 101 33.75 5.71 -20.42
CA ALA A 101 33.01 6.94 -20.24
C ALA A 101 31.87 6.75 -19.20
N ILE A 102 31.15 5.65 -19.28
CA ILE A 102 30.09 5.28 -18.29
C ILE A 102 30.70 5.16 -16.90
N ALA A 103 31.84 4.45 -16.77
CA ALA A 103 32.55 4.28 -15.50
C ALA A 103 33.06 5.61 -14.89
N LYS A 104 33.32 6.60 -15.75
CA LYS A 104 33.69 7.97 -15.35
C LYS A 104 32.48 8.92 -15.20
N THR A 105 31.27 8.41 -15.32
CA THR A 105 30.01 9.20 -15.29
C THR A 105 29.93 10.30 -16.37
N ASP A 106 30.69 10.15 -17.47
CA ASP A 106 30.67 11.05 -18.62
C ASP A 106 29.68 10.53 -19.67
N TYR A 107 28.40 10.71 -19.36
CA TYR A 107 27.31 10.14 -20.15
C TYR A 107 27.21 10.74 -21.57
N ASP A 108 27.57 12.00 -21.74
CA ASP A 108 27.63 12.66 -23.06
C ASP A 108 28.67 12.00 -23.99
N ARG A 109 29.82 11.64 -23.47
CA ARG A 109 30.83 10.93 -24.27
C ARG A 109 30.42 9.49 -24.51
N ALA A 110 29.88 8.82 -23.49
CA ALA A 110 29.37 7.47 -23.63
C ALA A 110 28.32 7.39 -24.76
N ALA A 111 27.36 8.31 -24.78
CA ALA A 111 26.35 8.39 -25.85
C ALA A 111 26.95 8.59 -27.23
N ARG A 112 27.95 9.48 -27.36
CA ARG A 112 28.67 9.69 -28.65
C ARG A 112 29.38 8.45 -29.12
N PHE A 113 30.04 7.71 -28.23
CA PHE A 113 30.73 6.47 -28.59
C PHE A 113 29.74 5.35 -28.97
N LEU A 114 28.62 5.21 -28.24
CA LEU A 114 27.57 4.25 -28.59
C LEU A 114 26.93 4.57 -29.94
N ASN A 115 26.62 5.85 -30.23
CA ASN A 115 26.14 6.27 -31.54
C ASN A 115 27.13 5.93 -32.66
N LYS A 116 28.45 6.01 -32.38
CA LYS A 116 29.45 5.57 -33.34
C LYS A 116 29.42 4.07 -33.56
N CYS A 117 29.25 3.27 -32.49
CA CYS A 117 29.06 1.82 -32.61
C CYS A 117 27.84 1.47 -33.45
N ILE A 118 26.70 2.14 -33.21
CA ILE A 118 25.47 1.98 -33.99
C ILE A 118 25.72 2.24 -35.48
N SER A 119 26.43 3.33 -35.79
CA SER A 119 26.77 3.66 -37.18
C SER A 119 27.70 2.67 -37.89
N LEU A 120 28.46 1.89 -37.12
CA LEU A 120 29.35 0.85 -37.60
C LEU A 120 28.71 -0.54 -37.68
N SER A 121 27.60 -0.73 -36.99
CA SER A 121 26.86 -2.00 -36.96
C SER A 121 26.00 -2.18 -38.19
N GLN A 122 26.02 -3.39 -38.76
CA GLN A 122 25.21 -3.75 -39.91
C GLN A 122 23.98 -4.59 -39.58
N GLU A 123 24.02 -5.32 -38.47
CA GLU A 123 22.97 -6.22 -38.00
C GLU A 123 21.99 -5.49 -37.09
N ASP A 124 20.70 -5.66 -37.35
CA ASP A 124 19.65 -4.98 -36.59
C ASP A 124 19.61 -5.47 -35.14
N ALA A 125 19.86 -6.75 -34.87
CA ALA A 125 19.97 -7.27 -33.50
C ALA A 125 21.09 -6.57 -32.70
N GLN A 126 22.25 -6.31 -33.33
CA GLN A 126 23.36 -5.59 -32.68
C GLN A 126 23.00 -4.12 -32.46
N LYS A 127 22.29 -3.48 -33.42
CA LYS A 127 21.82 -2.11 -33.25
C LYS A 127 20.80 -2.02 -32.11
N ALA A 128 19.88 -2.97 -32.01
CA ALA A 128 18.88 -3.01 -30.93
C ALA A 128 19.56 -3.02 -29.55
N GLU A 129 20.57 -3.87 -29.35
CA GLU A 129 21.33 -3.90 -28.11
C GLU A 129 22.03 -2.57 -27.81
N LEU A 130 22.65 -1.97 -28.83
CA LEU A 130 23.34 -0.67 -28.66
C LEU A 130 22.38 0.48 -28.36
N TYR A 131 21.21 0.50 -29.01
CA TYR A 131 20.16 1.47 -28.71
C TYR A 131 19.61 1.29 -27.30
N SER A 132 19.42 0.06 -26.84
CA SER A 132 19.03 -0.22 -25.46
C SER A 132 20.07 0.30 -24.46
N ARG A 133 21.36 0.05 -24.72
CA ARG A 133 22.47 0.62 -23.89
C ARG A 133 22.48 2.14 -23.94
N LEU A 134 22.25 2.73 -25.10
CA LEU A 134 22.18 4.18 -25.28
C LEU A 134 21.03 4.79 -24.47
N GLY A 135 19.85 4.15 -24.47
CA GLY A 135 18.73 4.54 -23.65
C GLY A 135 19.07 4.53 -22.15
N CYS A 136 19.75 3.47 -21.69
CA CYS A 136 20.25 3.40 -20.31
C CYS A 136 21.23 4.55 -19.99
N VAL A 137 22.12 4.89 -20.90
CA VAL A 137 23.07 6.01 -20.71
C VAL A 137 22.33 7.35 -20.61
N TYR A 138 21.32 7.58 -21.42
CA TYR A 138 20.50 8.79 -21.32
C TYR A 138 19.67 8.82 -20.03
N MET A 139 19.18 7.66 -19.54
CA MET A 139 18.53 7.60 -18.22
C MET A 139 19.49 8.02 -17.10
N LEU A 140 20.74 7.55 -17.14
CA LEU A 140 21.77 7.93 -16.17
C LEU A 140 22.15 9.41 -16.28
N GLY A 141 22.13 9.96 -17.50
CA GLY A 141 22.38 11.37 -17.79
C GLY A 141 21.18 12.29 -17.54
N GLU A 142 20.09 11.76 -16.99
CA GLU A 142 18.85 12.51 -16.70
C GLU A 142 18.18 13.14 -17.94
N ASP A 143 18.35 12.54 -19.13
CA ASP A 143 17.65 12.92 -20.36
C ASP A 143 16.58 11.88 -20.75
N PRO A 144 15.38 11.94 -20.15
CA PRO A 144 14.33 10.96 -20.39
C PRO A 144 13.81 10.98 -21.84
N THR A 145 13.90 12.12 -22.51
CA THR A 145 13.40 12.24 -23.90
C THR A 145 14.28 11.45 -24.86
N GLN A 146 15.58 11.60 -24.77
CA GLN A 146 16.51 10.84 -25.59
C GLN A 146 16.53 9.36 -25.19
N ALA A 147 16.33 9.06 -23.91
CA ALA A 147 16.21 7.69 -23.43
C ALA A 147 14.99 6.97 -24.07
N CYS A 148 13.82 7.59 -24.06
CA CYS A 148 12.63 7.04 -24.72
C CYS A 148 12.87 6.81 -26.22
N GLN A 149 13.43 7.78 -26.92
CA GLN A 149 13.72 7.64 -28.35
C GLN A 149 14.70 6.49 -28.62
N ALA A 150 15.72 6.32 -27.80
CA ALA A 150 16.67 5.23 -27.95
C ALA A 150 16.01 3.86 -27.70
N PHE A 151 15.08 3.74 -26.75
CA PHE A 151 14.32 2.50 -26.57
C PHE A 151 13.34 2.25 -27.72
N ASP A 152 12.70 3.30 -28.28
CA ASP A 152 11.89 3.18 -29.49
C ASP A 152 12.71 2.64 -30.67
N ASP A 153 13.93 3.14 -30.87
CA ASP A 153 14.84 2.69 -31.90
C ASP A 153 15.32 1.25 -31.67
N SER A 154 15.53 0.86 -30.40
CA SER A 154 15.86 -0.52 -30.00
C SER A 154 14.74 -1.48 -30.37
N ILE A 155 13.52 -1.14 -30.00
CA ILE A 155 12.30 -1.92 -30.30
C ILE A 155 12.07 -2.02 -31.81
N ALA A 156 12.29 -0.93 -32.54
CA ALA A 156 12.15 -0.93 -34.01
C ALA A 156 13.16 -1.89 -34.67
N CYS A 157 14.36 -2.03 -34.11
CA CYS A 157 15.39 -2.95 -34.62
C CYS A 157 15.14 -4.41 -34.19
N ASN A 158 14.62 -4.65 -32.99
CA ASN A 158 14.28 -5.98 -32.50
C ASN A 158 13.03 -5.91 -31.58
N PRO A 159 11.82 -6.10 -32.13
CA PRO A 159 10.60 -6.05 -31.35
C PRO A 159 10.37 -7.25 -30.41
N GLU A 160 11.18 -8.30 -30.53
CA GLU A 160 11.06 -9.49 -29.68
C GLU A 160 11.93 -9.41 -28.40
N GLU A 161 12.72 -8.33 -28.24
CA GLU A 161 13.53 -8.13 -27.03
C GLU A 161 12.69 -7.50 -25.91
N PRO A 162 12.48 -8.17 -24.76
CA PRO A 162 11.57 -7.67 -23.73
C PRO A 162 12.09 -6.43 -22.97
N MET A 163 13.40 -6.36 -22.70
CA MET A 163 13.94 -5.34 -21.80
C MET A 163 13.71 -3.88 -22.21
N PRO A 164 13.85 -3.48 -23.48
CA PRO A 164 13.58 -2.10 -23.90
C PRO A 164 12.15 -1.63 -23.59
N TYR A 165 11.17 -2.51 -23.68
CA TYR A 165 9.78 -2.21 -23.31
C TYR A 165 9.68 -1.86 -21.81
N LEU A 166 10.25 -2.68 -20.93
CA LEU A 166 10.18 -2.43 -19.49
C LEU A 166 10.90 -1.13 -19.09
N LEU A 167 12.05 -0.84 -19.69
CA LEU A 167 12.80 0.38 -19.44
C LEU A 167 12.04 1.62 -19.95
N ARG A 168 11.38 1.52 -21.12
CA ARG A 168 10.50 2.58 -21.63
C ARG A 168 9.25 2.75 -20.77
N ALA A 169 8.69 1.65 -20.25
CA ALA A 169 7.57 1.70 -19.31
C ALA A 169 7.89 2.53 -18.08
N GLN A 170 9.08 2.35 -17.48
CA GLN A 170 9.51 3.14 -16.34
C GLN A 170 9.57 4.65 -16.65
N LEU A 171 10.08 5.01 -17.82
CA LEU A 171 10.13 6.41 -18.26
C LEU A 171 8.73 6.98 -18.53
N ARG A 172 7.85 6.21 -19.19
CA ARG A 172 6.46 6.60 -19.42
C ARG A 172 5.75 6.89 -18.10
N TYR A 173 5.92 6.02 -17.11
CA TYR A 173 5.36 6.23 -15.78
C TYR A 173 5.88 7.52 -15.11
N GLN A 174 7.21 7.78 -15.20
CA GLN A 174 7.79 9.02 -14.69
C GLN A 174 7.22 10.26 -15.37
N ASN A 175 6.85 10.14 -16.64
CA ASN A 175 6.20 11.19 -17.45
C ASN A 175 4.66 11.22 -17.27
N GLN A 176 4.11 10.54 -16.27
CA GLN A 176 2.68 10.49 -15.97
C GLN A 176 1.82 9.73 -17.02
N ASP A 177 2.43 8.97 -17.91
CA ASP A 177 1.76 8.05 -18.83
C ASP A 177 1.67 6.65 -18.23
N ALA A 178 0.79 6.49 -17.23
CA ALA A 178 0.60 5.22 -16.54
C ALA A 178 0.03 4.13 -17.46
N SER A 179 -0.88 4.49 -18.38
CA SER A 179 -1.46 3.55 -19.33
C SER A 179 -0.44 3.02 -20.34
N GLY A 180 0.39 3.89 -20.90
CA GLY A 180 1.48 3.48 -21.79
C GLY A 180 2.55 2.67 -21.06
N ALA A 181 2.80 2.97 -19.78
CA ALA A 181 3.70 2.19 -18.95
C ALA A 181 3.18 0.76 -18.71
N ALA A 182 1.90 0.60 -18.39
CA ALA A 182 1.27 -0.71 -18.24
C ALA A 182 1.29 -1.53 -19.54
N GLN A 183 1.01 -0.89 -20.67
CA GLN A 183 1.06 -1.56 -21.98
C GLN A 183 2.46 -2.11 -22.28
N ASP A 184 3.50 -1.31 -22.06
CA ASP A 184 4.88 -1.74 -22.27
C ASP A 184 5.29 -2.84 -21.27
N ALA A 185 4.89 -2.73 -20.01
CA ALA A 185 5.13 -3.76 -19.02
C ALA A 185 4.42 -5.08 -19.36
N GLY A 186 3.18 -5.02 -19.86
CA GLY A 186 2.46 -6.18 -20.39
C GLY A 186 3.20 -6.83 -21.55
N THR A 187 3.71 -6.01 -22.50
CA THR A 187 4.51 -6.52 -23.64
C THR A 187 5.80 -7.20 -23.14
N TYR A 188 6.47 -6.65 -22.15
CA TYR A 188 7.63 -7.32 -21.52
C TYR A 188 7.27 -8.72 -21.03
N LEU A 189 6.11 -8.88 -20.38
CA LEU A 189 5.63 -10.17 -19.92
C LEU A 189 5.27 -11.10 -21.09
N GLU A 190 4.57 -10.62 -22.09
CA GLU A 190 4.20 -11.39 -23.29
C GLU A 190 5.42 -11.95 -24.02
N LEU A 191 6.49 -11.18 -24.11
CA LEU A 191 7.77 -11.57 -24.70
C LEU A 191 8.61 -12.52 -23.81
N GLY A 192 8.09 -12.94 -22.66
CA GLY A 192 8.73 -13.95 -21.82
C GLY A 192 9.74 -13.38 -20.81
N GLY A 193 9.67 -12.11 -20.46
CA GLY A 193 10.46 -11.51 -19.40
C GLY A 193 10.26 -12.25 -18.06
N ASN A 194 11.33 -12.79 -17.47
CA ASN A 194 11.29 -13.67 -16.28
C ASN A 194 12.31 -13.32 -15.20
N ASP A 195 13.05 -12.23 -15.33
CA ASP A 195 13.95 -11.79 -14.27
C ASP A 195 13.15 -11.36 -13.03
N SER A 196 13.46 -11.90 -11.85
CA SER A 196 12.66 -11.72 -10.64
C SER A 196 12.55 -10.26 -10.21
N GLN A 197 13.61 -9.46 -10.37
CA GLN A 197 13.58 -8.04 -10.05
C GLN A 197 12.74 -7.26 -11.07
N MET A 198 12.83 -7.66 -12.34
CA MET A 198 12.05 -7.06 -13.42
C MET A 198 10.58 -7.40 -13.34
N LEU A 199 10.22 -8.60 -12.91
CA LEU A 199 8.84 -9.02 -12.70
C LEU A 199 8.13 -8.16 -11.65
N SER A 200 8.80 -7.83 -10.54
CA SER A 200 8.25 -6.92 -9.53
C SER A 200 7.98 -5.53 -10.10
N THR A 201 8.91 -5.02 -10.92
CA THR A 201 8.74 -3.73 -11.59
C THR A 201 7.59 -3.75 -12.60
N ALA A 202 7.52 -4.81 -13.41
CA ALA A 202 6.45 -4.98 -14.41
C ALA A 202 5.08 -5.06 -13.72
N ALA A 203 4.96 -5.85 -12.65
CA ALA A 203 3.73 -5.94 -11.87
C ALA A 203 3.27 -4.58 -11.33
N SER A 204 4.20 -3.81 -10.75
CA SER A 204 3.89 -2.48 -10.22
C SER A 204 3.43 -1.51 -11.30
N LEU A 205 4.05 -1.55 -12.49
CA LEU A 205 3.67 -0.68 -13.62
C LEU A 205 2.32 -1.08 -14.20
N CYS A 206 2.05 -2.39 -14.34
CA CYS A 206 0.76 -2.91 -14.76
C CYS A 206 -0.34 -2.47 -13.78
N GLU A 207 -0.14 -2.62 -12.48
CA GLU A 207 -1.08 -2.22 -11.45
C GLU A 207 -1.37 -0.71 -11.47
N LEU A 208 -0.33 0.12 -11.54
CA LEU A 208 -0.45 1.57 -11.58
C LEU A 208 -1.19 2.08 -12.83
N GLY A 209 -1.10 1.34 -13.93
CA GLY A 209 -1.84 1.60 -15.16
C GLY A 209 -3.22 0.95 -15.23
N GLY A 210 -3.60 0.17 -14.21
CA GLY A 210 -4.90 -0.50 -14.10
C GLY A 210 -4.97 -1.88 -14.78
N ASP A 211 -3.85 -2.41 -15.25
CA ASP A 211 -3.75 -3.78 -15.80
C ASP A 211 -3.48 -4.79 -14.67
N LEU A 212 -4.55 -5.14 -13.94
CA LEU A 212 -4.45 -6.10 -12.83
C LEU A 212 -4.19 -7.54 -13.30
N GLU A 213 -4.58 -7.89 -14.53
CA GLU A 213 -4.27 -9.20 -15.12
C GLU A 213 -2.77 -9.33 -15.41
N GLY A 214 -2.17 -8.31 -16.01
CA GLY A 214 -0.71 -8.26 -16.20
C GLY A 214 0.06 -8.30 -14.89
N ALA A 215 -0.40 -7.55 -13.88
CA ALA A 215 0.18 -7.60 -12.55
C ALA A 215 0.10 -9.00 -11.93
N LEU A 216 -1.05 -9.67 -12.02
CA LEU A 216 -1.25 -11.04 -11.53
C LEU A 216 -0.34 -12.05 -12.25
N GLU A 217 -0.18 -11.92 -13.58
CA GLU A 217 0.71 -12.78 -14.36
C GLU A 217 2.18 -12.61 -13.92
N ALA A 218 2.65 -11.39 -13.71
CA ALA A 218 3.98 -11.14 -13.18
C ALA A 218 4.18 -11.79 -11.80
N MET A 219 3.19 -11.66 -10.90
CA MET A 219 3.24 -12.29 -9.57
C MET A 219 3.21 -13.83 -9.65
N ASN A 220 2.47 -14.41 -10.59
CA ASN A 220 2.50 -15.84 -10.84
C ASN A 220 3.89 -16.34 -11.21
N ARG A 221 4.58 -15.61 -12.09
CA ARG A 221 5.96 -15.93 -12.47
C ARG A 221 6.93 -15.76 -11.32
N MET A 222 6.75 -14.71 -10.48
CA MET A 222 7.57 -14.52 -9.28
C MET A 222 7.45 -15.70 -8.31
N VAL A 223 6.22 -16.20 -8.07
CA VAL A 223 6.01 -17.39 -7.22
C VAL A 223 6.72 -18.63 -7.77
N LEU A 224 6.77 -18.78 -9.10
CA LEU A 224 7.45 -19.92 -9.75
C LEU A 224 8.98 -19.76 -9.77
N ALA A 225 9.47 -18.53 -9.86
CA ALA A 225 10.90 -18.22 -9.93
C ALA A 225 11.58 -18.15 -8.57
N ALA A 226 10.83 -17.99 -7.48
CA ALA A 226 11.34 -17.82 -6.14
C ALA A 226 12.23 -19.00 -5.70
N ALA A 227 13.45 -18.68 -5.26
CA ALA A 227 14.49 -19.65 -4.94
C ALA A 227 14.37 -20.23 -3.52
N ASP A 228 13.84 -19.45 -2.59
CA ASP A 228 13.70 -19.82 -1.18
C ASP A 228 12.33 -19.44 -0.58
N ASP A 229 12.15 -19.72 0.69
CA ASP A 229 10.87 -19.48 1.37
C ASP A 229 10.60 -17.99 1.62
N GLU A 230 11.63 -17.15 1.78
CA GLU A 230 11.51 -15.71 1.94
C GLU A 230 11.00 -15.06 0.65
N GLU A 231 11.62 -15.36 -0.49
CA GLU A 231 11.16 -14.89 -1.81
C GLU A 231 9.76 -15.41 -2.13
N LYS A 232 9.44 -16.67 -1.80
CA LYS A 232 8.09 -17.22 -1.98
C LYS A 232 7.06 -16.54 -1.11
N ALA A 233 7.39 -16.25 0.15
CA ALA A 233 6.49 -15.55 1.04
C ALA A 233 6.14 -14.17 0.50
N LEU A 234 7.15 -13.40 0.06
CA LEU A 234 6.94 -12.10 -0.56
C LEU A 234 6.08 -12.20 -1.82
N ALA A 235 6.38 -13.14 -2.71
CA ALA A 235 5.64 -13.33 -3.96
C ALA A 235 4.17 -13.75 -3.70
N TYR A 236 3.92 -14.62 -2.73
CA TYR A 236 2.55 -14.96 -2.32
C TYR A 236 1.82 -13.78 -1.69
N ALA A 237 2.48 -13.00 -0.83
CA ALA A 237 1.87 -11.84 -0.19
C ALA A 237 1.43 -10.80 -1.24
N GLU A 238 2.34 -10.44 -2.15
CA GLU A 238 2.04 -9.47 -3.20
C GLU A 238 1.00 -10.01 -4.21
N ARG A 239 1.05 -11.30 -4.56
CA ARG A 239 0.00 -11.90 -5.39
C ARG A 239 -1.36 -11.85 -4.70
N GLY A 240 -1.41 -12.15 -3.41
CA GLY A 240 -2.63 -12.03 -2.62
C GLY A 240 -3.18 -10.60 -2.62
N ARG A 241 -2.31 -9.59 -2.51
CA ARG A 241 -2.71 -8.19 -2.60
C ARG A 241 -3.31 -7.83 -3.97
N VAL A 242 -2.69 -8.26 -5.07
CA VAL A 242 -3.24 -8.07 -6.42
C VAL A 242 -4.58 -8.80 -6.60
N GLN A 243 -4.68 -10.04 -6.11
CA GLN A 243 -5.95 -10.80 -6.14
C GLN A 243 -7.06 -10.09 -5.36
N TYR A 244 -6.75 -9.47 -4.22
CA TYR A 244 -7.70 -8.68 -3.47
C TYR A 244 -8.19 -7.46 -4.27
N LEU A 245 -7.31 -6.73 -4.95
CA LEU A 245 -7.69 -5.62 -5.84
C LEU A 245 -8.60 -6.07 -7.00
N MET A 246 -8.46 -7.31 -7.45
CA MET A 246 -9.33 -7.93 -8.46
C MET A 246 -10.68 -8.43 -7.88
N GLY A 247 -10.91 -8.34 -6.58
CA GLY A 247 -12.09 -8.88 -5.90
C GLY A 247 -12.05 -10.40 -5.70
N LEU A 248 -10.89 -11.03 -5.82
CA LEU A 248 -10.70 -12.48 -5.63
C LEU A 248 -10.32 -12.79 -4.16
N GLU A 249 -11.18 -12.40 -3.22
CA GLU A 249 -10.88 -12.37 -1.78
C GLU A 249 -10.43 -13.71 -1.20
N GLU A 250 -11.10 -14.81 -1.56
CA GLU A 250 -10.74 -16.17 -1.10
C GLU A 250 -9.31 -16.55 -1.52
N LYS A 251 -8.96 -16.25 -2.78
CA LYS A 251 -7.61 -16.54 -3.30
C LYS A 251 -6.57 -15.65 -2.62
N ALA A 252 -6.89 -14.38 -2.43
CA ALA A 252 -6.06 -13.41 -1.73
C ALA A 252 -5.73 -13.90 -0.32
N ALA A 253 -6.75 -14.25 0.46
CA ALA A 253 -6.58 -14.77 1.81
C ALA A 253 -5.76 -16.07 1.83
N ALA A 254 -6.01 -16.99 0.87
CA ALA A 254 -5.27 -18.24 0.78
C ALA A 254 -3.77 -18.01 0.50
N ASP A 255 -3.42 -17.07 -0.37
CA ASP A 255 -2.02 -16.78 -0.70
C ASP A 255 -1.33 -16.02 0.44
N ILE A 256 -1.98 -15.04 1.07
CA ILE A 256 -1.41 -14.34 2.23
C ILE A 256 -1.20 -15.30 3.42
N ARG A 257 -2.10 -16.27 3.64
CA ARG A 257 -1.89 -17.32 4.66
C ARG A 257 -0.70 -18.20 4.36
N LYS A 258 -0.45 -18.54 3.09
CA LYS A 258 0.77 -19.27 2.69
C LYS A 258 2.01 -18.43 2.97
N ALA A 259 1.98 -17.15 2.60
CA ALA A 259 3.07 -16.22 2.90
C ALA A 259 3.34 -16.13 4.40
N LYS A 260 2.30 -15.95 5.22
CA LYS A 260 2.37 -15.91 6.69
C LYS A 260 2.98 -17.18 7.28
N ALA A 261 2.69 -18.34 6.68
CA ALA A 261 3.22 -19.63 7.14
C ALA A 261 4.68 -19.85 6.73
N LEU A 262 5.12 -19.33 5.59
CA LEU A 262 6.51 -19.42 5.13
C LEU A 262 7.40 -18.43 5.88
N ASP A 263 7.06 -17.15 5.83
CA ASP A 263 7.74 -16.08 6.55
C ASP A 263 6.77 -14.94 6.88
N SER A 264 6.39 -14.83 8.14
CA SER A 264 5.52 -13.74 8.61
C SER A 264 6.20 -12.35 8.54
N GLY A 265 7.51 -12.29 8.42
CA GLY A 265 8.29 -11.06 8.28
C GLY A 265 8.15 -10.41 6.89
N ALA A 266 7.77 -11.20 5.89
CA ALA A 266 7.51 -10.69 4.55
C ALA A 266 6.19 -9.90 4.43
N LEU A 267 5.27 -10.03 5.40
CA LEU A 267 3.97 -9.39 5.37
C LEU A 267 4.03 -7.95 5.89
N THR A 268 3.35 -7.04 5.18
CA THR A 268 3.11 -5.66 5.60
C THR A 268 1.77 -5.50 6.30
N GLY A 269 1.49 -4.31 6.85
CA GLY A 269 0.19 -4.00 7.44
C GLY A 269 -0.99 -4.21 6.50
N VAL A 270 -0.83 -3.94 5.20
CA VAL A 270 -1.87 -4.15 4.19
C VAL A 270 -2.22 -5.64 4.04
N HIS A 271 -1.22 -6.52 4.01
CA HIS A 271 -1.45 -7.96 3.92
C HIS A 271 -2.22 -8.50 5.12
N TYR A 272 -1.85 -8.06 6.32
CA TYR A 272 -2.57 -8.41 7.54
C TYR A 272 -4.00 -7.85 7.56
N ALA A 273 -4.23 -6.65 7.03
CA ALA A 273 -5.57 -6.08 6.92
C ALA A 273 -6.47 -6.87 5.94
N ILE A 274 -5.93 -7.32 4.82
CA ILE A 274 -6.66 -8.14 3.84
C ILE A 274 -7.11 -9.47 4.45
N ILE A 275 -6.20 -10.17 5.14
CA ILE A 275 -6.55 -11.45 5.77
C ILE A 275 -7.48 -11.25 6.97
N GLY A 276 -7.28 -10.21 7.76
CA GLY A 276 -8.17 -9.85 8.86
C GLY A 276 -9.59 -9.54 8.40
N LEU A 277 -9.74 -8.84 7.27
CA LEU A 277 -11.04 -8.58 6.66
C LEU A 277 -11.72 -9.88 6.18
N TRP A 278 -10.97 -10.76 5.53
CA TRP A 278 -11.49 -12.07 5.13
C TRP A 278 -11.96 -12.89 6.33
N GLU A 279 -11.19 -12.95 7.40
CA GLU A 279 -11.51 -13.66 8.63
C GLU A 279 -12.74 -13.06 9.32
N TYR A 280 -12.84 -11.73 9.37
CA TYR A 280 -14.03 -11.03 9.85
C TYR A 280 -15.27 -11.42 9.02
N ASN A 281 -15.20 -11.37 7.69
CA ASN A 281 -16.32 -11.66 6.81
C ASN A 281 -16.73 -13.14 6.85
N THR A 282 -15.83 -14.05 7.20
CA THR A 282 -16.10 -15.48 7.35
C THR A 282 -16.49 -15.88 8.77
N GLY A 283 -16.51 -14.93 9.72
CA GLY A 283 -16.93 -15.13 11.10
C GLY A 283 -15.83 -15.62 12.03
N ASP A 284 -14.58 -15.69 11.56
CA ASP A 284 -13.41 -15.98 12.43
C ASP A 284 -12.89 -14.67 13.06
N TYR A 285 -13.73 -14.09 13.92
CA TYR A 285 -13.43 -12.80 14.53
C TYR A 285 -12.18 -12.83 15.42
N ALA A 286 -11.87 -13.98 16.03
CA ALA A 286 -10.69 -14.09 16.88
C ALA A 286 -9.39 -13.95 16.06
N ALA A 287 -9.28 -14.67 14.97
CA ALA A 287 -8.14 -14.54 14.05
C ALA A 287 -8.11 -13.16 13.39
N GLY A 288 -9.26 -12.66 12.92
CA GLY A 288 -9.39 -11.34 12.32
C GLY A 288 -8.91 -10.22 13.24
N GLY A 289 -9.27 -10.27 14.52
CA GLY A 289 -8.85 -9.31 15.53
C GLY A 289 -7.33 -9.23 15.70
N GLU A 290 -6.67 -10.39 15.80
CA GLU A 290 -5.20 -10.48 15.91
C GLU A 290 -4.51 -9.95 14.65
N ASP A 291 -5.04 -10.26 13.46
CA ASP A 291 -4.47 -9.82 12.20
C ASP A 291 -4.71 -8.31 11.96
N PHE A 292 -5.86 -7.76 12.32
CA PHE A 292 -6.05 -6.30 12.32
C PHE A 292 -5.13 -5.58 13.30
N LEU A 293 -4.94 -6.13 14.51
CA LEU A 293 -4.00 -5.55 15.48
C LEU A 293 -2.56 -5.58 14.95
N LYS A 294 -2.19 -6.65 14.25
CA LYS A 294 -0.88 -6.75 13.59
C LYS A 294 -0.77 -5.73 12.44
N ALA A 295 -1.82 -5.56 11.65
CA ALA A 295 -1.90 -4.52 10.62
C ALA A 295 -1.68 -3.12 11.20
N ALA A 296 -2.36 -2.81 12.31
CA ALA A 296 -2.22 -1.53 12.99
C ALA A 296 -0.79 -1.25 13.48
N ARG A 297 -0.09 -2.28 13.96
CA ARG A 297 1.29 -2.18 14.46
C ARG A 297 2.32 -1.99 13.34
N LEU A 298 2.08 -2.59 12.18
CA LEU A 298 2.99 -2.55 11.03
C LEU A 298 2.76 -1.33 10.14
N SER A 299 1.68 -0.56 10.35
CA SER A 299 1.43 0.68 9.61
C SER A 299 2.31 1.80 10.16
N ASP A 300 2.99 2.56 9.30
CA ASP A 300 4.01 3.57 9.66
C ASP A 300 3.51 4.64 10.65
N GLU A 301 2.23 5.01 10.59
CA GLU A 301 1.62 6.01 11.50
C GLU A 301 0.60 5.37 12.47
N GLY A 302 0.44 4.04 12.45
CA GLY A 302 -0.65 3.33 13.11
C GLY A 302 -2.00 3.74 12.50
N ASN A 303 -2.75 2.82 11.95
CA ASN A 303 -4.05 3.13 11.36
C ASN A 303 -5.14 2.97 12.43
N ALA A 304 -5.88 4.06 12.72
CA ALA A 304 -6.98 4.06 13.68
C ALA A 304 -8.07 3.06 13.30
N GLU A 305 -8.34 2.90 12.00
CA GLU A 305 -9.35 1.96 11.50
C GLU A 305 -8.97 0.50 11.81
N TYR A 306 -7.70 0.13 11.74
CA TYR A 306 -7.27 -1.23 12.07
C TYR A 306 -7.37 -1.52 13.58
N TYR A 307 -7.09 -0.52 14.44
CA TYR A 307 -7.38 -0.64 15.87
C TYR A 307 -8.87 -0.78 16.13
N GLU A 308 -9.72 0.00 15.47
CA GLU A 308 -11.18 -0.10 15.56
C GLU A 308 -11.67 -1.49 15.18
N GLN A 309 -11.22 -2.04 14.04
CA GLN A 309 -11.60 -3.38 13.60
C GLN A 309 -11.13 -4.47 14.58
N ALA A 310 -9.93 -4.36 15.12
CA ALA A 310 -9.45 -5.28 16.13
C ALA A 310 -10.30 -5.23 17.42
N ILE A 311 -10.65 -4.03 17.90
CA ILE A 311 -11.51 -3.84 19.07
C ILE A 311 -12.91 -4.39 18.81
N LEU A 312 -13.48 -4.16 17.61
CA LEU A 312 -14.77 -4.70 17.21
C LEU A 312 -14.76 -6.24 17.18
N CYS A 313 -13.71 -6.85 16.65
CA CYS A 313 -13.53 -8.30 16.70
C CYS A 313 -13.49 -8.83 18.14
N GLY A 314 -12.77 -8.18 19.02
CA GLY A 314 -12.75 -8.49 20.44
C GLY A 314 -14.14 -8.39 21.09
N TYR A 315 -14.92 -7.37 20.72
CA TYR A 315 -16.30 -7.22 21.20
C TYR A 315 -17.21 -8.34 20.71
N LEU A 316 -17.11 -8.73 19.44
CA LEU A 316 -17.90 -9.83 18.87
C LEU A 316 -17.55 -11.20 19.46
N THR A 317 -16.30 -11.40 19.90
CA THR A 317 -15.83 -12.62 20.58
C THR A 317 -16.01 -12.56 22.10
N GLN A 318 -16.40 -11.41 22.66
CA GLN A 318 -16.45 -11.13 24.09
C GLN A 318 -15.09 -11.33 24.79
N ASP A 319 -14.00 -11.11 24.05
CA ASP A 319 -12.64 -11.14 24.61
C ASP A 319 -12.28 -9.77 25.22
N TYR A 320 -12.73 -9.55 26.43
CA TYR A 320 -12.54 -8.28 27.15
C TYR A 320 -11.08 -7.96 27.45
N ASP A 321 -10.23 -8.97 27.64
CA ASP A 321 -8.80 -8.76 27.87
C ASP A 321 -8.11 -8.28 26.59
N PHE A 322 -8.48 -8.85 25.46
CA PHE A 322 -8.00 -8.39 24.15
C PHE A 322 -8.43 -6.95 23.86
N ILE A 323 -9.71 -6.61 24.14
CA ILE A 323 -10.22 -5.24 23.98
C ILE A 323 -9.39 -4.27 24.81
N LYS A 324 -9.24 -4.51 26.12
CA LYS A 324 -8.51 -3.62 27.04
C LYS A 324 -7.09 -3.36 26.56
N LYS A 325 -6.36 -4.40 26.21
CA LYS A 325 -5.00 -4.31 25.70
C LYS A 325 -4.91 -3.49 24.40
N THR A 326 -5.85 -3.71 23.49
CA THR A 326 -5.88 -3.03 22.19
C THR A 326 -6.27 -1.55 22.34
N VAL A 327 -7.24 -1.23 23.20
CA VAL A 327 -7.63 0.14 23.56
C VAL A 327 -6.46 0.90 24.21
N GLU A 328 -5.74 0.28 25.16
CA GLU A 328 -4.57 0.92 25.76
C GLU A 328 -3.49 1.24 24.72
N GLU A 329 -3.26 0.33 23.77
CA GLU A 329 -2.29 0.56 22.70
C GLU A 329 -2.74 1.68 21.74
N ALA A 330 -4.02 1.67 21.35
CA ALA A 330 -4.62 2.70 20.50
C ALA A 330 -4.55 4.09 21.17
N LYS A 331 -4.86 4.17 22.48
CA LYS A 331 -4.75 5.43 23.24
C LYS A 331 -3.33 5.97 23.28
N LYS A 332 -2.33 5.11 23.54
CA LYS A 332 -0.92 5.52 23.57
C LYS A 332 -0.44 6.09 22.24
N LYS A 333 -1.08 5.69 21.13
CA LYS A 333 -0.75 6.14 19.77
C LYS A 333 -1.68 7.24 19.25
N ASP A 334 -2.65 7.68 20.05
CA ASP A 334 -3.69 8.64 19.66
C ASP A 334 -4.49 8.16 18.43
N LYS A 335 -4.95 6.90 18.49
CA LYS A 335 -5.66 6.21 17.40
C LYS A 335 -7.05 5.70 17.79
N MET A 336 -7.67 6.32 18.80
CA MET A 336 -9.05 6.03 19.14
C MET A 336 -10.01 6.66 18.13
N THR A 337 -11.04 5.91 17.77
CA THR A 337 -12.17 6.36 16.93
C THR A 337 -13.44 6.51 17.78
N ALA A 338 -14.49 7.06 17.20
CA ALA A 338 -15.80 7.12 17.87
C ALA A 338 -16.30 5.72 18.26
N SER A 339 -16.22 4.76 17.34
CA SER A 339 -16.69 3.38 17.57
C SER A 339 -15.85 2.65 18.61
N SER A 340 -14.52 2.80 18.58
CA SER A 340 -13.65 2.18 19.57
C SER A 340 -13.86 2.77 20.96
N SER A 341 -14.12 4.08 21.06
CA SER A 341 -14.47 4.76 22.32
C SER A 341 -15.83 4.34 22.86
N LEU A 342 -16.81 4.08 21.96
CA LEU A 342 -18.10 3.50 22.36
C LEU A 342 -17.91 2.11 22.96
N ILE A 343 -17.18 1.21 22.28
CA ILE A 343 -16.95 -0.15 22.79
C ILE A 343 -16.21 -0.12 24.15
N GLU A 344 -15.24 0.75 24.30
CA GLU A 344 -14.58 0.97 25.59
C GLU A 344 -15.58 1.43 26.66
N GLY A 345 -16.45 2.39 26.32
CA GLY A 345 -17.48 2.88 27.25
C GLY A 345 -18.47 1.82 27.67
N ILE A 346 -18.92 0.97 26.73
CA ILE A 346 -19.80 -0.18 27.03
C ILE A 346 -19.10 -1.16 27.99
N LEU A 347 -17.82 -1.45 27.74
CA LEU A 347 -17.04 -2.34 28.60
C LEU A 347 -16.89 -1.78 30.01
N LEU A 348 -16.54 -0.50 30.14
CA LEU A 348 -16.39 0.17 31.43
C LEU A 348 -17.73 0.24 32.19
N PHE A 349 -18.83 0.47 31.48
CA PHE A 349 -20.17 0.42 32.07
C PHE A 349 -20.49 -0.97 32.62
N SER A 350 -20.17 -2.04 31.87
CA SER A 350 -20.36 -3.42 32.35
C SER A 350 -19.53 -3.79 33.56
N GLU A 351 -18.42 -3.08 33.79
CA GLU A 351 -17.54 -3.18 34.96
C GLU A 351 -17.94 -2.29 36.14
N GLU A 352 -19.09 -1.59 36.01
CA GLU A 352 -19.60 -0.62 36.98
C GLU A 352 -18.66 0.59 37.22
N ARG A 353 -17.81 0.90 36.25
CA ARG A 353 -16.85 2.03 36.26
C ARG A 353 -17.50 3.23 35.56
N TYR A 354 -18.56 3.74 36.12
CA TYR A 354 -19.50 4.66 35.45
C TYR A 354 -18.87 6.00 35.07
N GLU A 355 -17.98 6.57 35.92
CA GLU A 355 -17.29 7.83 35.60
C GLU A 355 -16.34 7.68 34.42
N GLU A 356 -15.63 6.56 34.35
CA GLU A 356 -14.72 6.28 33.23
C GLU A 356 -15.51 5.94 31.96
N ALA A 357 -16.64 5.26 32.08
CA ALA A 357 -17.57 4.98 31.00
C ALA A 357 -18.11 6.29 30.40
N GLU A 358 -18.59 7.23 31.27
CA GLU A 358 -19.06 8.56 30.83
C GLU A 358 -17.97 9.30 30.04
N ALA A 359 -16.73 9.28 30.51
CA ALA A 359 -15.60 9.92 29.84
C ALA A 359 -15.32 9.32 28.46
N ALA A 360 -15.29 7.98 28.33
CA ALA A 360 -15.07 7.29 27.06
C ALA A 360 -16.21 7.53 26.08
N LEU A 361 -17.47 7.49 26.56
CA LEU A 361 -18.66 7.74 25.74
C LEU A 361 -18.76 9.20 25.29
N SER A 362 -18.34 10.14 26.12
CA SER A 362 -18.23 11.55 25.74
C SER A 362 -17.17 11.74 24.65
N ALA A 363 -16.01 11.11 24.78
CA ALA A 363 -14.97 11.13 23.75
C ALA A 363 -15.48 10.55 22.40
N SER A 364 -16.33 9.50 22.43
CA SER A 364 -17.00 8.98 21.25
C SER A 364 -17.84 10.04 20.54
N LEU A 365 -18.61 10.82 21.30
CA LEU A 365 -19.52 11.85 20.79
C LEU A 365 -18.78 13.14 20.33
N ASP A 366 -17.61 13.45 20.92
CA ASP A 366 -16.82 14.66 20.59
C ASP A 366 -16.13 14.57 19.22
N THR A 367 -16.06 13.40 18.61
CA THR A 367 -15.43 13.19 17.28
C THR A 367 -16.20 13.85 16.12
N GLY A 368 -17.44 14.28 16.35
CA GLY A 368 -18.36 14.74 15.30
C GLY A 368 -18.97 13.61 14.46
N THR A 369 -18.57 12.37 14.70
CA THR A 369 -19.23 11.18 14.14
C THR A 369 -20.24 10.69 15.17
N ILE A 370 -21.51 10.70 14.82
CA ILE A 370 -22.57 10.30 15.77
C ILE A 370 -22.65 8.76 15.78
N VAL A 371 -22.46 8.21 16.95
CA VAL A 371 -22.65 6.79 17.23
C VAL A 371 -23.81 6.70 18.25
N ALA A 372 -24.97 6.32 17.78
CA ALA A 372 -26.23 6.42 18.53
C ALA A 372 -26.18 5.74 19.92
N GLY A 373 -25.59 4.55 20.01
CA GLY A 373 -25.41 3.84 21.28
C GLY A 373 -24.60 4.61 22.32
N ALA A 374 -23.79 5.60 21.94
CA ALA A 374 -22.99 6.38 22.88
C ALA A 374 -23.87 7.25 23.80
N TYR A 375 -24.93 7.86 23.29
CA TYR A 375 -25.91 8.57 24.12
C TYR A 375 -26.63 7.65 25.08
N TYR A 376 -27.07 6.48 24.62
CA TYR A 376 -27.78 5.50 25.44
C TYR A 376 -26.91 5.03 26.63
N TYR A 377 -25.71 4.55 26.36
CA TYR A 377 -24.82 4.04 27.43
C TYR A 377 -24.28 5.17 28.32
N ARG A 378 -24.10 6.39 27.80
CA ARG A 378 -23.74 7.55 28.66
C ARG A 378 -24.89 7.93 29.55
N GLY A 379 -26.11 7.92 29.04
CA GLY A 379 -27.34 8.10 29.82
C GLY A 379 -27.45 7.06 30.96
N LEU A 380 -27.20 5.78 30.66
CA LEU A 380 -27.17 4.71 31.67
C LEU A 380 -26.09 4.93 32.73
N SER A 381 -24.89 5.35 32.33
CA SER A 381 -23.78 5.65 33.24
C SER A 381 -24.14 6.80 34.18
N ARG A 382 -24.70 7.89 33.63
CA ARG A 382 -25.17 9.05 34.39
C ARG A 382 -26.32 8.72 35.35
N LEU A 383 -27.26 7.88 34.88
CA LEU A 383 -28.34 7.37 35.73
C LEU A 383 -27.80 6.59 36.92
N ALA A 384 -26.83 5.69 36.70
CA ALA A 384 -26.17 4.93 37.77
C ALA A 384 -25.41 5.81 38.76
N MET A 385 -24.85 6.94 38.31
CA MET A 385 -24.19 7.92 39.16
C MET A 385 -25.16 8.91 39.85
N GLY A 386 -26.42 8.89 39.50
CA GLY A 386 -27.45 9.79 40.02
C GLY A 386 -27.49 11.18 39.37
N ASP A 387 -26.83 11.37 38.21
CA ASP A 387 -26.91 12.62 37.45
C ASP A 387 -28.13 12.56 36.50
N PHE A 388 -29.31 12.60 37.12
CA PHE A 388 -30.60 12.33 36.46
C PHE A 388 -30.94 13.36 35.38
N GLU A 389 -30.58 14.65 35.58
CA GLU A 389 -30.84 15.69 34.59
C GLU A 389 -30.10 15.39 33.28
N LYS A 390 -28.78 15.15 33.35
CA LYS A 390 -27.98 14.87 32.16
C LYS A 390 -28.30 13.50 31.54
N ALA A 391 -28.68 12.52 32.38
CA ALA A 391 -29.15 11.21 31.88
C ALA A 391 -30.41 11.38 31.02
N ALA A 392 -31.40 12.18 31.49
CA ALA A 392 -32.61 12.45 30.72
C ALA A 392 -32.36 13.19 29.38
N GLU A 393 -31.36 14.10 29.36
CA GLU A 393 -30.90 14.74 28.12
C GLU A 393 -30.31 13.70 27.16
N ASP A 394 -29.43 12.82 27.65
CA ASP A 394 -28.83 11.77 26.82
C ASP A 394 -29.86 10.79 26.26
N PHE A 395 -30.81 10.33 27.05
CA PHE A 395 -31.89 9.48 26.54
C PHE A 395 -32.78 10.21 25.52
N THR A 396 -32.96 11.51 25.66
CA THR A 396 -33.68 12.31 24.66
C THR A 396 -32.93 12.41 23.35
N GLU A 397 -31.60 12.56 23.41
CA GLU A 397 -30.75 12.54 22.20
C GLU A 397 -30.71 11.14 21.57
N ALA A 398 -30.61 10.06 22.37
CA ALA A 398 -30.63 8.68 21.87
C ALA A 398 -31.92 8.36 21.10
N LEU A 399 -33.07 8.87 21.54
CA LEU A 399 -34.36 8.70 20.86
C LEU A 399 -34.40 9.31 19.45
N GLN A 400 -33.60 10.29 19.14
CA GLN A 400 -33.51 10.87 17.78
C GLN A 400 -32.94 9.88 16.76
N TRP A 401 -32.27 8.82 17.23
CA TRP A 401 -31.58 7.82 16.43
C TRP A 401 -32.28 6.46 16.38
N GLU A 402 -33.49 6.38 16.99
CA GLU A 402 -34.32 5.19 17.00
C GLU A 402 -33.65 3.92 17.57
N GLU A 403 -32.67 4.06 18.44
CA GLU A 403 -32.04 2.94 19.14
C GLU A 403 -32.65 2.74 20.54
N ASN A 404 -32.95 1.49 20.92
CA ASN A 404 -33.47 1.12 22.24
C ASN A 404 -34.59 2.07 22.68
N VAL A 405 -35.54 2.33 21.78
CA VAL A 405 -36.51 3.42 21.92
C VAL A 405 -37.30 3.33 23.24
N PHE A 406 -37.84 2.17 23.57
CA PHE A 406 -38.64 2.02 24.78
C PHE A 406 -37.82 1.98 26.06
N GLU A 407 -36.60 1.40 26.01
CA GLU A 407 -35.64 1.46 27.11
C GLU A 407 -35.17 2.91 27.38
N CYS A 408 -34.96 3.69 26.34
CA CYS A 408 -34.65 5.13 26.48
C CYS A 408 -35.84 5.89 27.10
N ILE A 409 -37.07 5.66 26.65
CA ILE A 409 -38.27 6.30 27.20
C ILE A 409 -38.45 5.90 28.67
N PHE A 410 -38.30 4.61 29.00
CA PHE A 410 -38.43 4.12 30.37
C PHE A 410 -37.37 4.79 31.29
N ASN A 411 -36.09 4.71 30.92
CA ASN A 411 -35.00 5.26 31.74
C ASN A 411 -35.09 6.79 31.84
N ARG A 412 -35.59 7.48 30.81
CA ARG A 412 -35.88 8.91 30.87
C ARG A 412 -36.99 9.21 31.85
N GLY A 413 -38.06 8.40 31.83
CA GLY A 413 -39.14 8.46 32.80
C GLY A 413 -38.64 8.29 34.23
N VAL A 414 -37.72 7.33 34.49
CA VAL A 414 -37.06 7.13 35.79
C VAL A 414 -36.28 8.40 36.18
N CYS A 415 -35.53 9.00 35.27
CA CYS A 415 -34.82 10.25 35.53
C CYS A 415 -35.78 11.38 35.88
N TYR A 416 -36.86 11.57 35.11
CA TYR A 416 -37.88 12.58 35.40
C TYR A 416 -38.56 12.39 36.75
N TYR A 417 -38.82 11.13 37.14
CA TYR A 417 -39.35 10.81 38.45
C TYR A 417 -38.39 11.24 39.57
N ALA A 418 -37.12 10.87 39.44
CA ALA A 418 -36.08 11.18 40.41
C ALA A 418 -35.87 12.69 40.64
N ILE A 419 -36.07 13.51 39.59
CA ILE A 419 -35.96 15.00 39.69
C ILE A 419 -37.32 15.71 39.93
N GLY A 420 -38.38 14.95 40.24
CA GLY A 420 -39.69 15.49 40.57
C GLY A 420 -40.50 16.06 39.38
N GLN A 421 -40.13 15.73 38.14
CA GLN A 421 -40.88 16.11 36.95
C GLN A 421 -41.98 15.06 36.63
N ASN A 422 -42.90 14.91 37.60
CA ASN A 422 -43.88 13.83 37.64
C ASN A 422 -44.77 13.73 36.37
N GLU A 423 -45.17 14.87 35.80
CA GLU A 423 -46.02 14.89 34.58
C GLU A 423 -45.29 14.24 33.38
N LYS A 424 -43.97 14.52 33.24
CA LYS A 424 -43.16 13.93 32.18
C LYS A 424 -42.89 12.43 32.43
N ALA A 425 -42.64 12.07 33.67
CA ALA A 425 -42.44 10.66 34.07
C ALA A 425 -43.69 9.83 33.79
N LEU A 426 -44.89 10.33 34.14
CA LEU A 426 -46.16 9.70 33.85
C LEU A 426 -46.36 9.47 32.35
N ALA A 427 -46.06 10.49 31.53
CA ALA A 427 -46.18 10.41 30.08
C ALA A 427 -45.25 9.35 29.48
N ASP A 428 -44.00 9.29 29.96
CA ASP A 428 -43.01 8.33 29.46
C ASP A 428 -43.40 6.90 29.90
N PHE A 429 -43.79 6.65 31.16
CA PHE A 429 -44.20 5.32 31.61
C PHE A 429 -45.48 4.85 30.89
N GLN A 430 -46.46 5.73 30.69
CA GLN A 430 -47.67 5.39 29.94
C GLN A 430 -47.34 5.02 28.50
N ASN A 431 -46.40 5.73 27.85
CA ASN A 431 -45.95 5.42 26.48
C ASN A 431 -45.34 4.02 26.38
N VAL A 432 -44.50 3.64 27.37
CA VAL A 432 -43.89 2.30 27.43
C VAL A 432 -45.02 1.24 27.55
N ILE A 433 -45.95 1.42 28.47
CA ILE A 433 -47.05 0.47 28.69
C ILE A 433 -47.91 0.29 27.43
N ASP A 434 -48.22 1.37 26.74
CA ASP A 434 -49.14 1.35 25.61
C ASP A 434 -48.51 0.83 24.31
N ASN A 435 -47.16 0.91 24.18
CA ASN A 435 -46.51 0.78 22.87
C ASN A 435 -45.27 -0.14 22.80
N SER A 436 -44.70 -0.57 23.95
CA SER A 436 -43.41 -1.30 23.90
C SER A 436 -43.59 -2.75 23.43
N GLY A 437 -44.64 -3.43 23.84
CA GLY A 437 -44.79 -4.85 23.58
C GLY A 437 -43.84 -5.75 24.38
N ASP A 438 -43.03 -5.19 25.29
CA ASP A 438 -42.15 -5.91 26.22
C ASP A 438 -42.83 -6.02 27.60
N GLU A 439 -43.36 -7.21 27.93
CA GLU A 439 -44.10 -7.46 29.16
C GLU A 439 -43.31 -7.10 30.43
N ALA A 440 -41.98 -7.28 30.45
CA ALA A 440 -41.12 -6.98 31.60
C ALA A 440 -40.95 -5.46 31.78
N LEU A 441 -40.76 -4.77 30.68
CA LEU A 441 -40.62 -3.30 30.67
C LEU A 441 -41.95 -2.62 31.01
N GLU A 442 -43.06 -3.12 30.46
CA GLU A 442 -44.42 -2.66 30.75
C GLU A 442 -44.80 -2.86 32.25
N ALA A 443 -44.43 -4.01 32.81
CA ALA A 443 -44.68 -4.28 34.24
C ALA A 443 -43.89 -3.29 35.12
N SER A 444 -42.61 -3.08 34.80
CA SER A 444 -41.73 -2.14 35.54
C SER A 444 -42.26 -0.69 35.45
N ALA A 445 -42.68 -0.27 34.24
CA ALA A 445 -43.29 1.04 34.04
C ALA A 445 -44.61 1.18 34.80
N GLY A 446 -45.43 0.10 34.83
CA GLY A 446 -46.70 0.06 35.57
C GLY A 446 -46.52 0.24 37.09
N GLU A 447 -45.52 -0.41 37.68
CA GLU A 447 -45.19 -0.25 39.11
C GLU A 447 -44.81 1.21 39.43
N LEU A 448 -43.96 1.82 38.63
CA LEU A 448 -43.55 3.23 38.84
C LEU A 448 -44.67 4.22 38.57
N LEU A 449 -45.55 3.94 37.58
CA LEU A 449 -46.73 4.73 37.32
C LEU A 449 -47.69 4.72 38.51
N ALA A 450 -47.92 3.53 39.11
CA ALA A 450 -48.77 3.40 40.29
C ALA A 450 -48.20 4.13 41.51
N ALA A 451 -46.92 4.03 41.75
CA ALA A 451 -46.24 4.78 42.82
C ALA A 451 -46.41 6.29 42.70
N LEU A 452 -46.20 6.82 41.46
CA LEU A 452 -46.42 8.24 41.18
C LEU A 452 -47.86 8.72 41.39
N GLN A 453 -48.84 7.86 41.12
CA GLN A 453 -50.26 8.19 41.32
C GLN A 453 -50.69 8.15 42.80
N GLU A 454 -49.97 7.39 43.64
CA GLU A 454 -50.19 7.36 45.10
C GLU A 454 -49.59 8.56 45.81
N GLU A 455 -48.50 9.12 45.25
CA GLU A 455 -47.81 10.32 45.82
C GLU A 455 -48.48 11.66 45.43
N ALA A 456 -49.31 11.68 44.37
CA ALA A 456 -50.03 12.87 43.85
C ALA A 456 -51.37 13.12 44.55
#